data_91d6e8e4c8aaeee4389064fa7e4fdf6d
#
_entry.id   91d6e8e4c8aaeee4389064fa7e4fdf6d
#
_cell.length_a   1.000
_cell.length_b   1.000
_cell.length_c   1.000
_cell.angle_alpha   90.00
_cell.angle_beta   90.00
_cell.angle_gamma   90.00
#
_symmetry.space_group_name_H-M   'P 1'
#
loop_
_entity.id
_entity.type
_entity.pdbx_description
1 polymer ?
#
loop_
_entity_poly.entity_id
_entity_poly.type
_entity_poly.pdbx_seq_one_letter_code
_entity_poly.pdbx_strand_id
1 'polypeptide(L)'
;MRELGTGIGWRPEIADAVEGLAGVDWVEVVAENICAGHLPDSLLRLRERGVTVVPHGVSLGLGGADRPDEGRLAELAAKATALGAPLVTEHIAFVRAGGPLTASPALEAGHLLPVPRTWDALDVLCENVRIAQEALPVPLALENIAALFTWPGEELSEGRFLAELVERTGVRLLIDVANLHTNHVNRGEDPAKALAELPVEAIAYVHVAGGVERDGVWHDSHAHPVPPAVLDILSDLASRATPPGVLLERDDDFPPAEELAAELAAIRATVRGAAIRPAKAEPGPVAAPAPAPAPEAGPVGAPGTRAVDAGVRQRVGIAQAALLSALVAGTPAPEGFDRARLRVQTRALAAKRAGVVARVAPELPEILGGGYRPAFLAYAASRPMRGGYRRDALDFAEHLLIAGRPEDPVARRRLTTWWQERAGARPPGRTGRLVRAARAALVGRRAA
;
A
#
# COMPACT_ATOMS: atom_id res chain seq x y z
N MET A 1 1.81 25.55 3.46
CA MET A 1 1.68 24.60 2.33
C MET A 1 0.61 25.13 1.39
N ARG A 2 0.67 24.82 0.08
CA ARG A 2 -0.38 25.20 -0.88
C ARG A 2 -1.66 24.46 -0.53
N GLU A 3 -2.79 25.14 -0.50
CA GLU A 3 -4.11 24.51 -0.39
C GLU A 3 -4.37 23.67 -1.64
N LEU A 4 -4.70 22.38 -1.46
CA LEU A 4 -4.96 21.45 -2.56
C LEU A 4 -6.45 21.38 -2.92
N GLY A 5 -7.36 21.61 -1.95
CA GLY A 5 -8.79 21.53 -2.18
C GLY A 5 -9.31 20.07 -2.21
N THR A 6 -10.27 19.79 -3.12
CA THR A 6 -10.86 18.46 -3.26
C THR A 6 -10.25 17.71 -4.44
N GLY A 7 -9.75 16.51 -4.20
CA GLY A 7 -9.10 15.66 -5.20
C GLY A 7 -9.74 14.30 -5.36
N ILE A 8 -9.28 13.58 -6.36
CA ILE A 8 -9.65 12.18 -6.64
C ILE A 8 -8.43 11.38 -7.07
N GLY A 9 -8.37 10.11 -6.68
CA GLY A 9 -7.39 9.17 -7.18
C GLY A 9 -7.54 8.97 -8.69
N TRP A 10 -6.53 9.30 -9.46
CA TRP A 10 -6.50 9.03 -10.90
C TRP A 10 -6.07 7.58 -11.13
N ARG A 11 -6.88 6.86 -11.90
CA ARG A 11 -6.57 5.52 -12.38
C ARG A 11 -6.84 5.48 -13.89
N PRO A 12 -6.07 4.70 -14.68
CA PRO A 12 -6.28 4.63 -16.14
C PRO A 12 -7.71 4.29 -16.54
N GLU A 13 -8.38 3.45 -15.75
CA GLU A 13 -9.73 2.95 -15.98
C GLU A 13 -10.81 4.04 -15.90
N ILE A 14 -10.57 5.08 -15.13
CA ILE A 14 -11.50 6.21 -14.94
C ILE A 14 -10.94 7.55 -15.42
N ALA A 15 -9.86 7.53 -16.20
CA ALA A 15 -9.20 8.75 -16.65
C ALA A 15 -10.15 9.72 -17.35
N ASP A 16 -10.99 9.23 -18.26
CA ASP A 16 -11.97 10.06 -18.98
C ASP A 16 -13.04 10.64 -18.05
N ALA A 17 -13.51 9.83 -17.09
CA ALA A 17 -14.45 10.29 -16.08
C ALA A 17 -13.84 11.41 -15.23
N VAL A 18 -12.62 11.22 -14.73
CA VAL A 18 -11.89 12.24 -13.94
C VAL A 18 -11.68 13.53 -14.69
N GLU A 19 -11.35 13.47 -15.99
CA GLU A 19 -11.22 14.66 -16.84
C GLU A 19 -12.54 15.43 -16.97
N GLY A 20 -13.69 14.75 -16.94
CA GLY A 20 -15.02 15.33 -17.04
C GLY A 20 -15.60 15.83 -15.71
N LEU A 21 -15.07 15.43 -14.56
CA LEU A 21 -15.59 15.82 -13.26
C LEU A 21 -15.38 17.31 -12.97
N ALA A 22 -16.47 17.99 -12.60
CA ALA A 22 -16.39 19.40 -12.19
C ALA A 22 -15.87 19.53 -10.74
N GLY A 23 -15.06 20.55 -10.48
CA GLY A 23 -14.59 20.89 -9.15
C GLY A 23 -13.57 19.92 -8.56
N VAL A 24 -12.83 19.19 -9.41
CA VAL A 24 -11.62 18.47 -9.03
C VAL A 24 -10.46 19.47 -9.14
N ASP A 25 -9.86 19.77 -8.00
CA ASP A 25 -8.77 20.74 -7.88
C ASP A 25 -7.40 20.08 -8.11
N TRP A 26 -7.30 18.78 -7.77
CA TRP A 26 -6.08 18.01 -7.90
C TRP A 26 -6.38 16.51 -8.04
N VAL A 27 -5.38 15.77 -8.51
CA VAL A 27 -5.45 14.29 -8.62
C VAL A 27 -4.21 13.67 -8.02
N GLU A 28 -4.39 12.46 -7.51
CA GLU A 28 -3.31 11.61 -7.06
C GLU A 28 -3.12 10.43 -8.02
N VAL A 29 -1.87 10.08 -8.27
CA VAL A 29 -1.52 8.94 -9.12
C VAL A 29 -0.64 7.96 -8.35
N VAL A 30 -0.92 6.67 -8.47
CA VAL A 30 -0.01 5.64 -7.95
C VAL A 30 1.31 5.75 -8.72
N ALA A 31 2.37 6.09 -8.02
CA ALA A 31 3.68 6.38 -8.62
C ALA A 31 4.22 5.20 -9.44
N GLU A 32 3.95 3.98 -9.01
CA GLU A 32 4.38 2.74 -9.70
C GLU A 32 3.68 2.52 -11.04
N ASN A 33 2.52 3.16 -11.26
CA ASN A 33 1.72 3.00 -12.49
C ASN A 33 2.08 4.00 -13.59
N ILE A 34 2.99 4.96 -13.32
CA ILE A 34 3.42 5.95 -14.29
C ILE A 34 4.93 5.85 -14.59
N CYS A 35 5.32 6.32 -15.77
CA CYS A 35 6.71 6.43 -16.18
C CYS A 35 7.07 7.92 -16.35
N ALA A 36 8.14 8.39 -15.69
CA ALA A 36 8.56 9.78 -15.76
C ALA A 36 8.89 10.25 -17.19
N GLY A 37 9.40 9.35 -18.05
CA GLY A 37 9.71 9.65 -19.44
C GLY A 37 8.51 9.58 -20.39
N HIS A 38 7.34 9.12 -19.93
CA HIS A 38 6.14 8.98 -20.76
C HIS A 38 4.89 9.04 -19.87
N LEU A 39 4.46 10.26 -19.57
CA LEU A 39 3.24 10.49 -18.80
C LEU A 39 2.00 10.23 -19.66
N PRO A 40 0.92 9.65 -19.09
CA PRO A 40 -0.36 9.52 -19.78
C PRO A 40 -0.92 10.86 -20.27
N ASP A 41 -1.46 10.89 -21.49
CA ASP A 41 -2.00 12.10 -22.12
C ASP A 41 -3.10 12.76 -21.27
N SER A 42 -3.94 11.96 -20.60
CA SER A 42 -4.98 12.47 -19.69
C SER A 42 -4.40 13.27 -18.52
N LEU A 43 -3.27 12.83 -17.96
CA LEU A 43 -2.58 13.59 -16.91
C LEU A 43 -1.96 14.89 -17.45
N LEU A 44 -1.45 14.87 -18.68
CA LEU A 44 -0.94 16.08 -19.34
C LEU A 44 -2.06 17.10 -19.54
N ARG A 45 -3.22 16.67 -20.05
CA ARG A 45 -4.40 17.55 -20.23
C ARG A 45 -4.92 18.10 -18.90
N LEU A 46 -4.96 17.30 -17.82
CA LEU A 46 -5.34 17.78 -16.50
C LEU A 46 -4.39 18.87 -16.01
N ARG A 47 -3.08 18.68 -16.17
CA ARG A 47 -2.07 19.67 -15.80
C ARG A 47 -2.17 20.96 -16.63
N GLU A 48 -2.42 20.87 -17.92
CA GLU A 48 -2.65 22.04 -18.80
C GLU A 48 -3.84 22.88 -18.34
N ARG A 49 -4.85 22.25 -17.73
CA ARG A 49 -6.00 22.93 -17.11
C ARG A 49 -5.71 23.47 -15.70
N GLY A 50 -4.47 23.30 -15.19
CA GLY A 50 -4.06 23.77 -13.87
C GLY A 50 -4.34 22.80 -12.72
N VAL A 51 -4.81 21.57 -13.00
CA VAL A 51 -5.01 20.53 -11.99
C VAL A 51 -3.65 20.05 -11.47
N THR A 52 -3.46 20.08 -10.17
CA THR A 52 -2.25 19.58 -9.52
C THR A 52 -2.21 18.06 -9.54
N VAL A 53 -1.05 17.46 -9.82
CA VAL A 53 -0.87 15.99 -9.76
C VAL A 53 0.14 15.65 -8.67
N VAL A 54 -0.24 14.78 -7.75
CA VAL A 54 0.60 14.28 -6.65
C VAL A 54 0.92 12.80 -6.88
N PRO A 55 2.18 12.39 -6.94
CA PRO A 55 2.54 10.98 -6.98
C PRO A 55 2.51 10.38 -5.57
N HIS A 56 1.81 9.25 -5.45
CA HIS A 56 1.66 8.45 -4.25
C HIS A 56 2.39 7.11 -4.42
N GLY A 57 3.42 6.87 -3.60
CA GLY A 57 4.24 5.66 -3.64
C GLY A 57 3.65 4.54 -2.78
N VAL A 58 3.82 3.31 -3.24
CA VAL A 58 3.35 2.11 -2.53
C VAL A 58 4.45 1.06 -2.37
N SER A 59 5.70 1.38 -2.70
CA SER A 59 6.74 0.37 -2.83
C SER A 59 8.07 0.66 -2.14
N LEU A 60 8.30 1.86 -1.58
CA LEU A 60 9.52 2.15 -0.85
C LEU A 60 9.65 1.26 0.39
N GLY A 61 8.54 1.10 1.14
CA GLY A 61 8.52 0.27 2.34
C GLY A 61 9.39 0.87 3.45
N LEU A 62 9.22 2.17 3.71
CA LEU A 62 10.02 2.95 4.68
C LEU A 62 9.98 2.39 6.09
N GLY A 63 8.91 1.66 6.46
CA GLY A 63 8.79 0.95 7.73
C GLY A 63 9.57 -0.37 7.79
N GLY A 64 10.26 -0.76 6.71
CA GLY A 64 11.14 -1.93 6.70
C GLY A 64 12.43 -1.71 7.47
N ALA A 65 13.01 -2.81 7.96
CA ALA A 65 14.28 -2.75 8.69
C ALA A 65 15.48 -2.39 7.78
N ASP A 66 15.41 -2.67 6.49
CA ASP A 66 16.43 -2.25 5.54
C ASP A 66 16.34 -0.76 5.24
N ARG A 67 17.45 -0.16 4.84
CA ARG A 67 17.45 1.20 4.31
C ARG A 67 16.69 1.25 3.00
N PRO A 68 16.03 2.38 2.68
CA PRO A 68 15.35 2.57 1.42
C PRO A 68 16.28 2.33 0.23
N ASP A 69 15.75 1.69 -0.82
CA ASP A 69 16.47 1.44 -2.06
C ASP A 69 16.70 2.74 -2.84
N GLU A 70 17.97 3.05 -3.14
CA GLU A 70 18.34 4.30 -3.81
C GLU A 70 17.74 4.40 -5.22
N GLY A 71 17.61 3.28 -5.94
CA GLY A 71 17.01 3.26 -7.27
C GLY A 71 15.53 3.61 -7.23
N ARG A 72 14.78 3.06 -6.27
CA ARG A 72 13.36 3.39 -6.07
C ARG A 72 13.14 4.84 -5.64
N LEU A 73 14.01 5.37 -4.77
CA LEU A 73 13.99 6.79 -4.40
C LEU A 73 14.23 7.68 -5.62
N ALA A 74 15.24 7.36 -6.43
CA ALA A 74 15.52 8.10 -7.65
C ALA A 74 14.38 8.04 -8.67
N GLU A 75 13.71 6.89 -8.81
CA GLU A 75 12.52 6.75 -9.65
C GLU A 75 11.35 7.63 -9.15
N LEU A 76 11.07 7.65 -7.85
CA LEU A 76 10.02 8.50 -7.27
C LEU A 76 10.35 9.98 -7.43
N ALA A 77 11.62 10.37 -7.20
CA ALA A 77 12.11 11.72 -7.42
C ALA A 77 11.94 12.19 -8.88
N ALA A 78 12.27 11.32 -9.85
CA ALA A 78 12.08 11.60 -11.27
C ALA A 78 10.61 11.79 -11.63
N LYS A 79 9.70 11.00 -11.06
CA LYS A 79 8.24 11.15 -11.26
C LYS A 79 7.72 12.45 -10.66
N ALA A 80 8.14 12.80 -9.44
CA ALA A 80 7.79 14.07 -8.81
C ALA A 80 8.21 15.27 -9.67
N THR A 81 9.43 15.23 -10.21
CA THR A 81 9.96 16.26 -11.11
C THR A 81 9.17 16.34 -12.42
N ALA A 82 8.91 15.19 -13.07
CA ALA A 82 8.19 15.13 -14.33
C ALA A 82 6.74 15.64 -14.20
N LEU A 83 6.11 15.39 -13.06
CA LEU A 83 4.77 15.88 -12.74
C LEU A 83 4.75 17.35 -12.30
N GLY A 84 5.89 17.92 -11.88
CA GLY A 84 5.92 19.21 -11.20
C GLY A 84 5.14 19.18 -9.88
N ALA A 85 5.20 18.04 -9.19
CA ALA A 85 4.42 17.79 -8.00
C ALA A 85 4.87 18.69 -6.82
N PRO A 86 3.93 19.20 -5.98
CA PRO A 86 4.29 20.01 -4.82
C PRO A 86 4.80 19.19 -3.63
N LEU A 87 4.51 17.89 -3.61
CA LEU A 87 4.94 16.90 -2.62
C LEU A 87 4.83 15.50 -3.22
N VAL A 88 5.38 14.54 -2.53
CA VAL A 88 5.17 13.09 -2.76
C VAL A 88 4.66 12.44 -1.49
N THR A 89 3.94 11.33 -1.62
CA THR A 89 3.48 10.56 -0.49
C THR A 89 3.91 9.11 -0.56
N GLU A 90 3.97 8.45 0.58
CA GLU A 90 4.30 7.04 0.77
C GLU A 90 3.69 6.54 2.08
N HIS A 91 3.72 5.23 2.32
CA HIS A 91 3.08 4.60 3.47
C HIS A 91 4.05 4.33 4.63
N ILE A 92 3.51 4.37 5.85
CA ILE A 92 4.18 3.86 7.05
C ILE A 92 4.01 2.33 7.10
N ALA A 93 4.69 1.64 6.19
CA ALA A 93 4.54 0.21 6.00
C ALA A 93 5.87 -0.45 5.65
N PHE A 94 5.95 -1.76 5.84
CA PHE A 94 6.97 -2.57 5.19
C PHE A 94 6.34 -3.46 4.12
N VAL A 95 7.07 -3.71 3.04
CA VAL A 95 6.63 -4.51 1.89
C VAL A 95 7.57 -5.68 1.61
N ARG A 96 8.73 -5.66 2.23
CA ARG A 96 9.80 -6.66 2.11
C ARG A 96 10.45 -6.89 3.45
N ALA A 97 10.97 -8.10 3.67
CA ALA A 97 11.77 -8.45 4.84
C ALA A 97 12.68 -9.64 4.53
N GLY A 98 13.65 -9.89 5.38
CA GLY A 98 14.66 -10.92 5.14
C GLY A 98 15.94 -10.36 4.50
N GLY A 99 16.75 -11.22 3.87
CA GLY A 99 18.00 -10.80 3.25
C GLY A 99 19.22 -10.79 4.18
N PRO A 100 20.30 -10.07 3.79
CA PRO A 100 21.58 -10.11 4.51
C PRO A 100 21.47 -9.67 5.98
N LEU A 101 20.64 -8.68 6.28
CA LEU A 101 20.47 -8.14 7.64
C LEU A 101 20.05 -9.22 8.65
N THR A 102 19.25 -10.17 8.20
CA THR A 102 18.65 -11.23 9.06
C THR A 102 19.21 -12.62 8.73
N ALA A 103 20.12 -12.73 7.77
CA ALA A 103 20.66 -13.98 7.26
C ALA A 103 19.56 -14.98 6.85
N SER A 104 18.45 -14.48 6.29
CA SER A 104 17.30 -15.26 5.85
C SER A 104 16.95 -14.94 4.39
N PRO A 105 16.12 -15.76 3.71
CA PRO A 105 15.67 -15.43 2.36
C PRO A 105 14.96 -14.07 2.31
N ALA A 106 15.25 -13.26 1.29
CA ALA A 106 14.49 -12.06 1.03
C ALA A 106 13.08 -12.43 0.54
N LEU A 107 12.07 -11.84 1.15
CA LEU A 107 10.66 -12.07 0.90
C LEU A 107 9.95 -10.77 0.56
N GLU A 108 8.93 -10.85 -0.29
CA GLU A 108 8.05 -9.75 -0.65
C GLU A 108 6.61 -10.08 -0.26
N ALA A 109 5.93 -9.13 0.38
CA ALA A 109 4.53 -9.26 0.73
C ALA A 109 3.61 -9.12 -0.49
N GLY A 110 4.02 -8.32 -1.47
CA GLY A 110 3.15 -7.86 -2.57
C GLY A 110 2.02 -6.94 -2.09
N HIS A 111 2.15 -6.43 -0.88
CA HIS A 111 1.20 -5.52 -0.23
C HIS A 111 1.87 -4.79 0.93
N LEU A 112 1.23 -3.73 1.40
CA LEU A 112 1.63 -2.97 2.58
C LEU A 112 1.34 -3.79 3.84
N LEU A 113 2.29 -3.85 4.76
CA LEU A 113 2.13 -4.48 6.06
C LEU A 113 2.43 -3.48 7.18
N PRO A 114 1.66 -3.51 8.27
CA PRO A 114 1.84 -2.58 9.38
C PRO A 114 3.19 -2.79 10.08
N VAL A 115 3.85 -1.70 10.43
CA VAL A 115 5.04 -1.72 11.29
C VAL A 115 4.63 -1.95 12.75
N PRO A 116 5.48 -2.57 13.58
CA PRO A 116 5.25 -2.59 15.01
C PRO A 116 5.36 -1.17 15.59
N ARG A 117 4.40 -0.74 16.41
CA ARG A 117 4.45 0.57 17.06
C ARG A 117 5.30 0.55 18.33
N THR A 118 6.59 0.21 18.15
CA THR A 118 7.62 0.18 19.20
C THR A 118 8.64 1.28 18.98
N TRP A 119 9.37 1.64 20.03
CA TRP A 119 10.44 2.62 19.94
C TRP A 119 11.55 2.20 18.96
N ASP A 120 11.94 0.93 18.97
CA ASP A 120 12.92 0.37 18.02
C ASP A 120 12.48 0.56 16.56
N ALA A 121 11.22 0.26 16.24
CA ALA A 121 10.69 0.41 14.89
C ALA A 121 10.55 1.89 14.49
N LEU A 122 10.19 2.76 15.44
CA LEU A 122 10.13 4.20 15.21
C LEU A 122 11.51 4.78 14.91
N ASP A 123 12.55 4.35 15.64
CA ASP A 123 13.93 4.78 15.39
C ASP A 123 14.38 4.40 13.96
N VAL A 124 14.09 3.16 13.54
CA VAL A 124 14.39 2.69 12.18
C VAL A 124 13.62 3.49 11.13
N LEU A 125 12.31 3.71 11.34
CA LEU A 125 11.47 4.48 10.43
C LEU A 125 11.99 5.93 10.31
N CYS A 126 12.34 6.57 11.42
CA CYS A 126 12.88 7.94 11.42
C CYS A 126 14.17 8.07 10.60
N GLU A 127 15.10 7.09 10.69
CA GLU A 127 16.31 7.09 9.84
C GLU A 127 15.94 6.91 8.36
N ASN A 128 15.06 5.96 8.04
CA ASN A 128 14.63 5.71 6.66
C ASN A 128 13.91 6.92 6.05
N VAL A 129 13.08 7.62 6.84
CA VAL A 129 12.39 8.83 6.43
C VAL A 129 13.37 9.95 6.11
N ARG A 130 14.39 10.18 6.94
CA ARG A 130 15.41 11.20 6.68
C ARG A 130 16.17 10.90 5.38
N ILE A 131 16.56 9.63 5.15
CA ILE A 131 17.19 9.22 3.88
C ILE A 131 16.28 9.53 2.69
N ALA A 132 14.97 9.24 2.82
CA ALA A 132 14.03 9.54 1.75
C ALA A 132 13.85 11.05 1.53
N GLN A 133 13.74 11.85 2.61
CA GLN A 133 13.62 13.31 2.52
C GLN A 133 14.85 13.96 1.87
N GLU A 134 16.05 13.44 2.12
CA GLU A 134 17.29 13.92 1.50
C GLU A 134 17.36 13.60 0.01
N ALA A 135 16.78 12.48 -0.42
CA ALA A 135 16.78 12.03 -1.82
C ALA A 135 15.68 12.64 -2.68
N LEU A 136 14.60 13.14 -2.07
CA LEU A 136 13.42 13.64 -2.78
C LEU A 136 13.53 15.16 -3.04
N PRO A 137 13.14 15.65 -4.25
CA PRO A 137 13.22 17.07 -4.60
C PRO A 137 12.10 17.93 -4.01
N VAL A 138 11.10 17.29 -3.40
CA VAL A 138 9.90 17.92 -2.81
C VAL A 138 9.58 17.31 -1.45
N PRO A 139 8.79 17.96 -0.59
CA PRO A 139 8.40 17.41 0.70
C PRO A 139 7.78 16.02 0.58
N LEU A 140 8.06 15.18 1.56
CA LEU A 140 7.45 13.85 1.75
C LEU A 140 6.32 13.95 2.78
N ALA A 141 5.20 13.26 2.51
CA ALA A 141 4.19 12.98 3.52
C ALA A 141 3.98 11.46 3.64
N LEU A 142 3.65 11.00 4.84
CA LEU A 142 3.52 9.57 5.13
C LEU A 142 2.12 9.23 5.61
N GLU A 143 1.61 8.16 5.06
CA GLU A 143 0.26 7.66 5.29
C GLU A 143 0.22 6.61 6.41
N ASN A 144 -0.75 6.76 7.31
CA ASN A 144 -1.17 5.70 8.21
C ASN A 144 -1.85 4.57 7.42
N ILE A 145 -1.74 3.32 7.87
CA ILE A 145 -2.29 2.19 7.13
C ILE A 145 -3.33 1.39 7.90
N ALA A 146 -4.21 0.74 7.13
CA ALA A 146 -5.12 -0.27 7.65
C ALA A 146 -4.37 -1.53 8.10
N ALA A 147 -4.79 -2.14 9.22
CA ALA A 147 -4.20 -3.34 9.76
C ALA A 147 -5.24 -4.37 10.16
N LEU A 148 -5.04 -5.63 9.72
CA LEU A 148 -5.87 -6.76 10.12
C LEU A 148 -5.43 -7.42 11.43
N PHE A 149 -4.22 -7.16 11.87
CA PHE A 149 -3.63 -7.74 13.08
C PHE A 149 -2.86 -6.68 13.89
N THR A 150 -2.64 -6.98 15.16
CA THR A 150 -1.81 -6.17 16.07
C THR A 150 -0.47 -6.87 16.27
N TRP A 151 0.62 -6.11 16.31
CA TRP A 151 1.90 -6.62 16.70
C TRP A 151 1.92 -6.90 18.22
N PRO A 152 2.49 -8.03 18.66
CA PRO A 152 2.70 -8.23 20.10
C PRO A 152 3.72 -7.23 20.64
N GLY A 153 3.45 -6.70 21.83
CA GLY A 153 4.36 -5.78 22.51
C GLY A 153 4.41 -4.37 21.94
N GLU A 154 3.35 -3.90 21.26
CA GLU A 154 3.24 -2.49 20.88
C GLU A 154 3.32 -1.58 22.12
N GLU A 155 4.10 -0.49 22.03
CA GLU A 155 4.40 0.42 23.14
C GLU A 155 3.68 1.76 22.96
N LEU A 156 3.28 2.09 21.73
CA LEU A 156 2.69 3.36 21.32
C LEU A 156 1.29 3.17 20.72
N SER A 157 0.39 4.12 20.97
CA SER A 157 -0.83 4.27 20.18
C SER A 157 -0.49 4.74 18.76
N GLU A 158 -1.44 4.62 17.81
CA GLU A 158 -1.23 5.12 16.45
C GLU A 158 -0.94 6.63 16.44
N GLY A 159 -1.77 7.41 17.10
CA GLY A 159 -1.58 8.86 17.13
C GLY A 159 -0.25 9.27 17.78
N ARG A 160 0.14 8.62 18.88
CA ARG A 160 1.43 8.88 19.52
C ARG A 160 2.62 8.49 18.64
N PHE A 161 2.54 7.37 17.93
CA PHE A 161 3.58 6.93 17.00
C PHE A 161 3.78 7.95 15.88
N LEU A 162 2.68 8.45 15.29
CA LEU A 162 2.71 9.48 14.25
C LEU A 162 3.22 10.84 14.78
N ALA A 163 2.81 11.23 15.98
CA ALA A 163 3.30 12.46 16.61
C ALA A 163 4.81 12.44 16.84
N GLU A 164 5.33 11.35 17.40
CA GLU A 164 6.78 11.14 17.60
C GLU A 164 7.55 11.13 16.27
N LEU A 165 6.97 10.49 15.22
CA LEU A 165 7.57 10.49 13.88
C LEU A 165 7.72 11.91 13.33
N VAL A 166 6.67 12.72 13.42
CA VAL A 166 6.68 14.13 12.98
C VAL A 166 7.68 14.94 13.80
N GLU A 167 7.64 14.81 15.13
CA GLU A 167 8.53 15.55 16.03
C GLU A 167 10.02 15.28 15.69
N ARG A 168 10.36 14.03 15.40
CA ARG A 168 11.74 13.61 15.16
C ARG A 168 12.25 13.87 13.74
N THR A 169 11.37 13.91 12.75
CA THR A 169 11.78 13.99 11.34
C THR A 169 11.29 15.23 10.60
N GLY A 170 10.29 15.92 11.13
CA GLY A 170 9.60 17.02 10.44
C GLY A 170 8.80 16.54 9.21
N VAL A 171 8.60 15.23 9.03
CA VAL A 171 7.83 14.69 7.90
C VAL A 171 6.37 15.12 7.99
N ARG A 172 5.72 15.29 6.85
CA ARG A 172 4.29 15.55 6.80
C ARG A 172 3.50 14.25 6.95
N LEU A 173 2.21 14.39 7.26
CA LEU A 173 1.29 13.27 7.33
C LEU A 173 0.25 13.33 6.20
N LEU A 174 -0.01 12.19 5.63
CA LEU A 174 -1.23 11.86 4.91
C LEU A 174 -2.10 11.04 5.87
N ILE A 175 -3.28 11.51 6.19
CA ILE A 175 -4.18 10.78 7.07
C ILE A 175 -5.31 10.17 6.25
N ASP A 176 -5.34 8.86 6.21
CA ASP A 176 -6.48 8.12 5.68
C ASP A 176 -7.48 7.83 6.80
N VAL A 177 -8.66 8.46 6.72
CA VAL A 177 -9.72 8.27 7.71
C VAL A 177 -10.46 6.93 7.53
N ALA A 178 -10.39 6.31 6.34
CA ALA A 178 -10.90 4.96 6.12
C ALA A 178 -9.99 3.93 6.81
N ASN A 179 -8.66 4.17 6.86
CA ASN A 179 -7.72 3.35 7.62
C ASN A 179 -7.97 3.45 9.12
N LEU A 180 -8.32 4.63 9.64
CA LEU A 180 -8.73 4.80 11.04
C LEU A 180 -10.02 4.01 11.33
N HIS A 181 -11.00 4.05 10.43
CA HIS A 181 -12.21 3.23 10.54
C HIS A 181 -11.89 1.73 10.49
N THR A 182 -11.05 1.31 9.57
CA THR A 182 -10.60 -0.09 9.43
C THR A 182 -9.93 -0.58 10.71
N ASN A 183 -9.06 0.22 11.31
CA ASN A 183 -8.38 -0.09 12.58
C ASN A 183 -9.37 -0.12 13.75
N HIS A 184 -10.38 0.76 13.75
CA HIS A 184 -11.46 0.69 14.72
C HIS A 184 -12.22 -0.64 14.67
N VAL A 185 -12.70 -1.03 13.49
CA VAL A 185 -13.48 -2.27 13.32
C VAL A 185 -12.64 -3.51 13.59
N ASN A 186 -11.41 -3.55 13.08
CA ASN A 186 -10.59 -4.74 13.14
C ASN A 186 -9.80 -4.89 14.45
N ARG A 187 -9.40 -3.79 15.09
CA ARG A 187 -8.48 -3.78 16.23
C ARG A 187 -9.09 -3.15 17.49
N GLY A 188 -10.27 -2.53 17.37
CA GLY A 188 -10.94 -1.83 18.48
C GLY A 188 -10.26 -0.50 18.86
N GLU A 189 -9.47 0.09 17.96
CA GLU A 189 -8.84 1.38 18.17
C GLU A 189 -9.88 2.51 18.09
N ASP A 190 -9.71 3.55 18.90
CA ASP A 190 -10.61 4.70 18.93
C ASP A 190 -10.09 5.80 17.97
N PRO A 191 -10.80 6.08 16.84
CA PRO A 191 -10.40 7.11 15.90
C PRO A 191 -10.32 8.51 16.54
N ALA A 192 -11.25 8.83 17.44
CA ALA A 192 -11.26 10.13 18.09
C ALA A 192 -10.03 10.33 19.00
N LYS A 193 -9.58 9.24 19.66
CA LYS A 193 -8.35 9.26 20.44
C LYS A 193 -7.13 9.41 19.53
N ALA A 194 -7.07 8.65 18.44
CA ALA A 194 -5.97 8.79 17.46
C ALA A 194 -5.88 10.22 16.94
N LEU A 195 -7.00 10.81 16.50
CA LEU A 195 -7.07 12.20 16.03
C LEU A 195 -6.67 13.23 17.10
N ALA A 196 -6.96 12.96 18.38
CA ALA A 196 -6.58 13.88 19.48
C ALA A 196 -5.06 13.88 19.75
N GLU A 197 -4.36 12.80 19.41
CA GLU A 197 -2.91 12.67 19.58
C GLU A 197 -2.11 13.15 18.35
N LEU A 198 -2.78 13.39 17.20
CA LEU A 198 -2.10 13.78 15.96
C LEU A 198 -1.63 15.25 15.99
N PRO A 199 -0.44 15.55 15.44
CA PRO A 199 -0.02 16.90 15.12
C PRO A 199 -0.74 17.37 13.85
N VAL A 200 -1.99 17.85 14.00
CA VAL A 200 -2.88 18.18 12.88
C VAL A 200 -2.30 19.22 11.91
N GLU A 201 -1.38 20.06 12.37
CA GLU A 201 -0.63 21.03 11.58
C GLU A 201 0.38 20.39 10.62
N ALA A 202 0.76 19.14 10.87
CA ALA A 202 1.63 18.37 9.98
C ALA A 202 0.87 17.70 8.84
N ILE A 203 -0.46 17.68 8.87
CA ILE A 203 -1.26 17.04 7.83
C ILE A 203 -1.08 17.76 6.49
N ALA A 204 -0.69 17.01 5.47
CA ALA A 204 -0.57 17.48 4.10
C ALA A 204 -1.90 17.41 3.36
N TYR A 205 -2.61 16.32 3.49
CA TYR A 205 -3.98 16.10 3.02
C TYR A 205 -4.57 14.81 3.63
N VAL A 206 -5.81 14.52 3.29
CA VAL A 206 -6.61 13.43 3.87
C VAL A 206 -7.14 12.53 2.76
N HIS A 207 -7.00 11.21 2.91
CA HIS A 207 -7.68 10.21 2.10
C HIS A 207 -9.04 9.84 2.70
N VAL A 208 -9.98 9.57 1.81
CA VAL A 208 -11.34 9.10 2.11
C VAL A 208 -11.68 7.98 1.14
N ALA A 209 -11.97 6.81 1.65
CA ALA A 209 -12.27 5.62 0.85
C ALA A 209 -13.40 4.80 1.45
N GLY A 210 -13.95 3.86 0.67
CA GLY A 210 -14.93 2.90 1.13
C GLY A 210 -14.37 1.48 1.14
N GLY A 211 -14.79 0.70 2.13
CA GLY A 211 -14.43 -0.69 2.32
C GLY A 211 -15.64 -1.60 2.43
N VAL A 212 -15.42 -2.86 2.76
CA VAL A 212 -16.47 -3.87 2.93
C VAL A 212 -16.19 -4.81 4.08
N GLU A 213 -17.23 -5.11 4.86
CA GLU A 213 -17.17 -6.17 5.86
C GLU A 213 -17.34 -7.53 5.20
N ARG A 214 -16.39 -8.45 5.45
CA ARG A 214 -16.45 -9.83 4.98
C ARG A 214 -15.74 -10.73 5.98
N ASP A 215 -16.34 -11.88 6.27
CA ASP A 215 -15.78 -12.88 7.20
C ASP A 215 -15.45 -12.33 8.60
N GLY A 216 -16.24 -11.35 9.08
CA GLY A 216 -16.05 -10.72 10.40
C GLY A 216 -14.85 -9.78 10.49
N VAL A 217 -14.34 -9.31 9.37
CA VAL A 217 -13.32 -8.28 9.28
C VAL A 217 -13.71 -7.21 8.25
N TRP A 218 -13.32 -5.97 8.51
CA TRP A 218 -13.42 -4.90 7.53
C TRP A 218 -12.22 -4.95 6.60
N HIS A 219 -12.49 -5.04 5.30
CA HIS A 219 -11.49 -4.98 4.24
C HIS A 219 -11.46 -3.56 3.69
N ASP A 220 -10.33 -2.93 3.82
CA ASP A 220 -10.02 -1.66 3.19
C ASP A 220 -9.75 -1.90 1.71
N SER A 221 -10.83 -1.86 0.91
CA SER A 221 -10.77 -2.30 -0.49
C SER A 221 -10.71 -1.17 -1.48
N HIS A 222 -11.09 0.04 -1.08
CA HIS A 222 -11.24 1.23 -1.94
C HIS A 222 -12.11 0.97 -3.19
N ALA A 223 -13.00 -0.01 -3.09
CA ALA A 223 -13.85 -0.49 -4.17
C ALA A 223 -15.35 -0.24 -3.93
N HIS A 224 -15.69 0.40 -2.80
CA HIS A 224 -17.07 0.60 -2.36
C HIS A 224 -17.32 2.08 -2.05
N PRO A 225 -18.59 2.52 -2.03
CA PRO A 225 -18.94 3.87 -1.61
C PRO A 225 -18.42 4.20 -0.21
N VAL A 226 -18.08 5.46 0.01
CA VAL A 226 -17.63 5.95 1.32
C VAL A 226 -18.77 5.80 2.35
N PRO A 227 -18.61 5.01 3.42
CA PRO A 227 -19.67 4.82 4.41
C PRO A 227 -19.79 6.04 5.34
N PRO A 228 -20.97 6.29 5.94
CA PRO A 228 -21.18 7.39 6.88
C PRO A 228 -20.18 7.42 8.03
N ALA A 229 -19.76 6.25 8.56
CA ALA A 229 -18.78 6.19 9.65
C ALA A 229 -17.41 6.79 9.28
N VAL A 230 -16.98 6.65 8.04
CA VAL A 230 -15.74 7.27 7.53
C VAL A 230 -15.93 8.80 7.38
N LEU A 231 -17.09 9.24 6.91
CA LEU A 231 -17.42 10.68 6.84
C LEU A 231 -17.53 11.31 8.24
N ASP A 232 -17.98 10.58 9.25
CA ASP A 232 -18.01 11.05 10.63
C ASP A 232 -16.59 11.28 11.19
N ILE A 233 -15.64 10.39 10.87
CA ILE A 233 -14.22 10.57 11.23
C ILE A 233 -13.62 11.76 10.49
N LEU A 234 -13.92 11.92 9.19
CA LEU A 234 -13.51 13.11 8.42
C LEU A 234 -14.08 14.39 9.06
N SER A 235 -15.34 14.40 9.49
CA SER A 235 -15.97 15.53 10.16
C SER A 235 -15.29 15.87 11.48
N ASP A 236 -14.92 14.86 12.29
CA ASP A 236 -14.18 15.07 13.54
C ASP A 236 -12.79 15.66 13.23
N LEU A 237 -12.05 15.12 12.28
CA LEU A 237 -10.75 15.66 11.86
C LEU A 237 -10.90 17.13 11.40
N ALA A 238 -11.85 17.40 10.49
CA ALA A 238 -12.06 18.73 9.94
C ALA A 238 -12.53 19.75 11.00
N SER A 239 -13.15 19.29 12.10
CA SER A 239 -13.52 20.14 13.24
C SER A 239 -12.31 20.56 14.09
N ARG A 240 -11.18 19.83 14.01
CA ARG A 240 -9.94 20.11 14.73
C ARG A 240 -8.99 20.98 13.92
N ALA A 241 -8.90 20.75 12.62
CA ALA A 241 -8.11 21.54 11.70
C ALA A 241 -8.69 21.43 10.28
N THR A 242 -8.71 22.53 9.54
CA THR A 242 -9.09 22.49 8.12
C THR A 242 -8.00 21.74 7.33
N PRO A 243 -8.30 20.57 6.73
CA PRO A 243 -7.29 19.85 5.96
C PRO A 243 -6.92 20.64 4.69
N PRO A 244 -5.62 20.74 4.35
CA PRO A 244 -5.19 21.45 3.13
C PRO A 244 -5.72 20.82 1.84
N GLY A 245 -6.05 19.52 1.87
CA GLY A 245 -6.66 18.80 0.77
C GLY A 245 -7.41 17.56 1.27
N VAL A 246 -8.44 17.14 0.54
CA VAL A 246 -9.14 15.88 0.79
C VAL A 246 -9.31 15.16 -0.53
N LEU A 247 -8.99 13.88 -0.57
CA LEU A 247 -9.00 13.04 -1.76
C LEU A 247 -10.00 11.89 -1.60
N LEU A 248 -10.85 11.68 -2.60
CA LEU A 248 -11.60 10.44 -2.77
C LEU A 248 -10.69 9.38 -3.42
N GLU A 249 -10.47 8.27 -2.75
CA GLU A 249 -9.73 7.15 -3.30
C GLU A 249 -10.64 6.01 -3.74
N ARG A 250 -10.48 5.60 -5.01
CA ARG A 250 -11.11 4.44 -5.64
C ARG A 250 -10.06 3.66 -6.40
N ASP A 251 -9.94 2.35 -6.11
CA ASP A 251 -8.91 1.48 -6.65
C ASP A 251 -9.45 0.34 -7.51
N ASP A 252 -10.72 -0.02 -7.32
CA ASP A 252 -11.36 -1.12 -8.04
C ASP A 252 -12.87 -0.87 -8.10
N ASP A 253 -13.60 -1.68 -8.88
CA ASP A 253 -15.06 -1.60 -9.03
C ASP A 253 -15.55 -0.16 -9.27
N PHE A 254 -14.97 0.48 -10.28
CA PHE A 254 -15.18 1.89 -10.57
C PHE A 254 -16.64 2.18 -10.96
N PRO A 255 -17.33 3.06 -10.22
CA PRO A 255 -18.70 3.42 -10.53
C PRO A 255 -18.77 4.44 -11.66
N PRO A 256 -19.98 4.71 -12.20
CA PRO A 256 -20.21 5.82 -13.15
C PRO A 256 -19.78 7.18 -12.60
N ALA A 257 -19.47 8.12 -13.51
CA ALA A 257 -18.96 9.45 -13.15
C ALA A 257 -19.92 10.24 -12.22
N GLU A 258 -21.22 10.02 -12.34
CA GLU A 258 -22.23 10.65 -11.51
C GLU A 258 -22.15 10.21 -10.03
N GLU A 259 -21.80 8.96 -9.80
CA GLU A 259 -21.61 8.43 -8.44
C GLU A 259 -20.31 8.99 -7.83
N LEU A 260 -19.22 9.06 -8.59
CA LEU A 260 -17.97 9.71 -8.17
C LEU A 260 -18.22 11.19 -7.83
N ALA A 261 -19.00 11.90 -8.65
CA ALA A 261 -19.37 13.29 -8.39
C ALA A 261 -20.20 13.45 -7.10
N ALA A 262 -21.11 12.51 -6.83
CA ALA A 262 -21.91 12.50 -5.61
C ALA A 262 -21.05 12.25 -4.35
N GLU A 263 -20.11 11.32 -4.41
CA GLU A 263 -19.16 11.08 -3.30
C GLU A 263 -18.28 12.30 -3.03
N LEU A 264 -17.74 12.93 -4.08
CA LEU A 264 -16.96 14.17 -3.95
C LEU A 264 -17.83 15.31 -3.36
N ALA A 265 -19.09 15.41 -3.72
CA ALA A 265 -20.02 16.38 -3.14
C ALA A 265 -20.29 16.12 -1.66
N ALA A 266 -20.44 14.85 -1.26
CA ALA A 266 -20.62 14.45 0.14
C ALA A 266 -19.38 14.78 0.98
N ILE A 267 -18.17 14.49 0.50
CA ILE A 267 -16.89 14.84 1.13
C ILE A 267 -16.79 16.36 1.35
N ARG A 268 -17.06 17.15 0.29
CA ARG A 268 -17.06 18.62 0.40
C ARG A 268 -18.07 19.14 1.40
N ALA A 269 -19.27 18.55 1.43
CA ALA A 269 -20.31 18.92 2.38
C ALA A 269 -19.90 18.62 3.82
N THR A 270 -19.27 17.48 4.06
CA THR A 270 -18.75 17.06 5.36
C THR A 270 -17.69 18.03 5.87
N VAL A 271 -16.69 18.37 5.06
CA VAL A 271 -15.62 19.33 5.45
C VAL A 271 -16.19 20.72 5.73
N ARG A 272 -17.07 21.22 4.86
CA ARG A 272 -17.73 22.54 5.08
C ARG A 272 -18.62 22.56 6.32
N GLY A 273 -19.33 21.47 6.58
CA GLY A 273 -20.20 21.35 7.75
C GLY A 273 -19.42 21.31 9.07
N ALA A 274 -18.26 20.69 9.06
CA ALA A 274 -17.38 20.62 10.23
C ALA A 274 -16.77 21.99 10.61
N ALA A 275 -16.40 22.82 9.64
CA ALA A 275 -15.83 24.16 9.87
C ALA A 275 -16.80 25.13 10.56
N ILE A 276 -18.11 24.81 10.57
CA ILE A 276 -19.16 25.61 11.22
C ILE A 276 -19.38 25.18 12.68
N ARG A 277 -18.86 24.05 13.11
CA ARG A 277 -18.99 23.58 14.51
C ARG A 277 -18.00 24.32 15.40
N PRO A 278 -18.45 25.04 16.46
CA PRO A 278 -17.52 25.57 17.45
C PRO A 278 -16.75 24.41 18.09
N ALA A 279 -15.43 24.58 18.20
CA ALA A 279 -14.57 23.58 18.81
C ALA A 279 -15.17 23.12 20.16
N LYS A 280 -15.42 21.81 20.26
CA LYS A 280 -15.92 21.23 21.52
C LYS A 280 -14.84 21.53 22.58
N ALA A 281 -15.22 22.28 23.62
CA ALA A 281 -14.29 22.60 24.70
C ALA A 281 -13.64 21.31 25.20
N GLU A 282 -12.30 21.29 25.21
CA GLU A 282 -11.54 20.16 25.75
C GLU A 282 -12.00 19.87 27.19
N PRO A 283 -12.17 18.60 27.57
CA PRO A 283 -12.25 18.27 28.98
C PRO A 283 -10.93 18.72 29.62
N GLY A 284 -11.03 19.61 30.60
CA GLY A 284 -9.87 20.14 31.31
C GLY A 284 -8.91 19.03 31.76
N PRO A 285 -7.62 19.37 31.97
CA PRO A 285 -6.58 18.40 32.21
C PRO A 285 -6.94 17.53 33.42
N VAL A 286 -7.20 16.23 33.17
CA VAL A 286 -7.22 15.23 34.25
C VAL A 286 -5.80 15.17 34.78
N ALA A 287 -5.63 15.53 36.06
CA ALA A 287 -4.34 15.48 36.72
C ALA A 287 -3.70 14.10 36.54
N ALA A 288 -2.61 14.07 35.79
CA ALA A 288 -1.82 12.86 35.61
C ALA A 288 -1.25 12.41 36.95
N PRO A 289 -1.22 11.10 37.25
CA PRO A 289 -0.46 10.60 38.37
C PRO A 289 1.02 10.95 38.18
N ALA A 290 1.68 11.38 39.26
CA ALA A 290 3.08 11.81 39.25
C ALA A 290 3.98 10.74 38.57
N PRO A 291 4.87 11.15 37.65
CA PRO A 291 5.75 10.20 36.98
C PRO A 291 6.71 9.57 37.98
N ALA A 292 6.93 8.25 37.85
CA ALA A 292 8.02 7.57 38.52
C ALA A 292 9.37 8.21 38.12
N PRO A 293 10.37 8.26 38.99
CA PRO A 293 11.64 8.90 38.66
C PRO A 293 12.28 8.25 37.43
N ALA A 294 12.49 9.07 36.41
CA ALA A 294 13.19 8.67 35.20
C ALA A 294 14.66 8.36 35.52
N PRO A 295 15.31 7.39 34.88
CA PRO A 295 16.74 7.25 34.94
C PRO A 295 17.40 8.51 34.40
N GLU A 296 18.44 9.00 35.09
CA GLU A 296 19.16 10.23 34.76
C GLU A 296 19.56 10.30 33.29
N ALA A 297 18.95 11.23 32.55
CA ALA A 297 19.31 11.52 31.18
C ALA A 297 20.71 12.15 31.15
N GLY A 298 21.65 11.48 30.54
CA GLY A 298 22.93 12.09 30.15
C GLY A 298 22.69 13.28 29.22
N PRO A 299 23.67 14.19 29.03
CA PRO A 299 23.49 15.46 28.37
C PRO A 299 22.89 15.28 26.97
N VAL A 300 21.74 15.93 26.76
CA VAL A 300 21.07 16.00 25.46
C VAL A 300 21.97 16.83 24.52
N GLY A 301 22.75 16.14 23.70
CA GLY A 301 23.40 16.77 22.54
C GLY A 301 22.34 17.22 21.56
N ALA A 302 22.59 18.34 20.87
CA ALA A 302 21.75 18.85 19.78
C ALA A 302 21.32 17.72 18.81
N PRO A 303 20.18 17.84 18.07
CA PRO A 303 19.65 16.78 17.21
C PRO A 303 20.58 16.55 16.02
N GLY A 304 21.70 15.89 16.27
CA GLY A 304 22.59 15.35 15.27
C GLY A 304 22.15 13.94 14.92
N THR A 305 22.10 13.65 13.65
CA THR A 305 21.79 12.37 13.00
C THR A 305 22.58 11.21 13.60
N ARG A 306 22.11 10.68 14.74
CA ARG A 306 22.68 9.43 15.26
C ARG A 306 22.12 8.31 14.43
N ALA A 307 22.98 7.62 13.67
CA ALA A 307 22.60 6.41 12.96
C ALA A 307 21.99 5.41 13.94
N VAL A 308 20.91 4.76 13.54
CA VAL A 308 20.26 3.72 14.33
C VAL A 308 21.25 2.60 14.59
N ASP A 309 21.32 2.12 15.83
CA ASP A 309 22.17 0.99 16.20
C ASP A 309 21.86 -0.24 15.33
N ALA A 310 22.90 -0.90 14.82
CA ALA A 310 22.74 -2.05 13.93
C ALA A 310 21.94 -3.18 14.58
N GLY A 311 22.05 -3.36 15.90
CA GLY A 311 21.28 -4.35 16.65
C GLY A 311 19.80 -4.01 16.71
N VAL A 312 19.42 -2.73 16.77
CA VAL A 312 18.02 -2.26 16.68
C VAL A 312 17.42 -2.65 15.32
N ARG A 313 18.10 -2.29 14.23
CA ARG A 313 17.68 -2.68 12.88
C ARG A 313 17.53 -4.19 12.73
N GLN A 314 18.49 -4.95 13.24
CA GLN A 314 18.47 -6.40 13.16
C GLN A 314 17.28 -6.99 13.92
N ARG A 315 16.98 -6.51 15.15
CA ARG A 315 15.80 -6.99 15.92
C ARG A 315 14.51 -6.73 15.16
N VAL A 316 14.30 -5.53 14.64
CA VAL A 316 13.12 -5.18 13.81
C VAL A 316 13.07 -6.07 12.56
N GLY A 317 14.21 -6.25 11.89
CA GLY A 317 14.31 -7.08 10.68
C GLY A 317 13.97 -8.55 10.94
N ILE A 318 14.44 -9.13 12.03
CA ILE A 318 14.12 -10.51 12.40
C ILE A 318 12.62 -10.66 12.67
N ALA A 319 12.00 -9.73 13.40
CA ALA A 319 10.57 -9.76 13.67
C ALA A 319 9.74 -9.66 12.39
N GLN A 320 10.08 -8.72 11.50
CA GLN A 320 9.41 -8.55 10.20
C GLN A 320 9.62 -9.78 9.29
N ALA A 321 10.83 -10.35 9.23
CA ALA A 321 11.13 -11.53 8.42
C ALA A 321 10.36 -12.77 8.92
N ALA A 322 10.27 -12.95 10.23
CA ALA A 322 9.51 -14.05 10.83
C ALA A 322 8.02 -13.95 10.52
N LEU A 323 7.44 -12.76 10.69
CA LEU A 323 6.03 -12.51 10.34
C LEU A 323 5.78 -12.71 8.84
N LEU A 324 6.60 -12.09 7.98
CA LEU A 324 6.41 -12.19 6.54
C LEU A 324 6.56 -13.65 6.05
N SER A 325 7.51 -14.40 6.59
CA SER A 325 7.67 -15.82 6.29
C SER A 325 6.42 -16.64 6.66
N ALA A 326 5.81 -16.33 7.81
CA ALA A 326 4.55 -16.97 8.20
C ALA A 326 3.40 -16.64 7.23
N LEU A 327 3.33 -15.39 6.75
CA LEU A 327 2.27 -14.93 5.87
C LEU A 327 2.38 -15.45 4.43
N VAL A 328 3.61 -15.60 3.87
CA VAL A 328 3.80 -15.88 2.44
C VAL A 328 4.57 -17.17 2.13
N ALA A 329 5.25 -17.77 3.13
CA ALA A 329 6.05 -18.99 2.93
C ALA A 329 5.54 -20.19 3.75
N GLY A 330 4.46 -20.01 4.54
CA GLY A 330 3.82 -21.08 5.30
C GLY A 330 4.62 -21.55 6.52
N THR A 331 5.56 -20.74 7.03
CA THR A 331 6.24 -21.04 8.30
C THR A 331 5.30 -20.83 9.49
N PRO A 332 5.61 -21.41 10.68
CA PRO A 332 4.81 -21.17 11.86
C PRO A 332 4.68 -19.69 12.21
N ALA A 333 3.48 -19.27 12.65
CA ALA A 333 3.26 -17.90 13.12
C ALA A 333 4.15 -17.62 14.34
N PRO A 334 4.80 -16.42 14.39
CA PRO A 334 5.54 -16.01 15.57
C PRO A 334 4.65 -15.98 16.83
N GLU A 335 5.28 -16.11 17.99
CA GLU A 335 4.58 -16.07 19.28
C GLU A 335 3.92 -14.70 19.52
N GLY A 336 2.78 -14.68 20.20
CA GLY A 336 2.05 -13.47 20.57
C GLY A 336 1.08 -12.95 19.52
N PHE A 337 1.17 -13.38 18.25
CA PHE A 337 0.21 -12.99 17.22
C PHE A 337 -1.10 -13.77 17.27
N ASP A 338 -2.20 -13.10 16.98
CA ASP A 338 -3.50 -13.76 16.73
C ASP A 338 -3.42 -14.57 15.42
N ARG A 339 -3.38 -15.89 15.57
CA ARG A 339 -3.28 -16.84 14.46
C ARG A 339 -4.51 -16.81 13.54
N ALA A 340 -5.69 -16.44 14.05
CA ALA A 340 -6.89 -16.34 13.23
C ALA A 340 -6.77 -15.12 12.29
N ARG A 341 -6.34 -13.98 12.84
CA ARG A 341 -6.10 -12.76 12.05
C ARG A 341 -4.98 -12.97 11.03
N LEU A 342 -3.87 -13.63 11.39
CA LEU A 342 -2.81 -13.93 10.43
C LEU A 342 -3.28 -14.85 9.29
N ARG A 343 -4.18 -15.81 9.55
CA ARG A 343 -4.77 -16.63 8.49
C ARG A 343 -5.63 -15.81 7.52
N VAL A 344 -6.37 -14.81 8.05
CA VAL A 344 -7.11 -13.88 7.18
C VAL A 344 -6.15 -13.09 6.31
N GLN A 345 -5.09 -12.52 6.91
CA GLN A 345 -4.06 -11.77 6.18
C GLN A 345 -3.38 -12.61 5.09
N THR A 346 -2.98 -13.85 5.42
CA THR A 346 -2.37 -14.78 4.45
C THR A 346 -3.30 -15.02 3.23
N ARG A 347 -4.59 -15.23 3.49
CA ARG A 347 -5.58 -15.43 2.41
C ARG A 347 -5.78 -14.16 1.58
N ALA A 348 -5.82 -13.00 2.23
CA ALA A 348 -5.94 -11.71 1.55
C ALA A 348 -4.74 -11.44 0.63
N LEU A 349 -3.50 -11.66 1.12
CA LEU A 349 -2.28 -11.52 0.33
C LEU A 349 -2.27 -12.47 -0.88
N ALA A 350 -2.61 -13.75 -0.67
CA ALA A 350 -2.68 -14.73 -1.76
C ALA A 350 -3.75 -14.36 -2.79
N ALA A 351 -4.91 -13.87 -2.35
CA ALA A 351 -6.00 -13.44 -3.22
C ALA A 351 -5.64 -12.20 -4.05
N LYS A 352 -4.99 -11.19 -3.43
CA LYS A 352 -4.47 -10.01 -4.13
C LYS A 352 -3.43 -10.41 -5.16
N ARG A 353 -2.47 -11.26 -4.78
CA ARG A 353 -1.44 -11.79 -5.67
C ARG A 353 -2.04 -12.53 -6.87
N ALA A 354 -3.09 -13.37 -6.66
CA ALA A 354 -3.82 -14.02 -7.74
C ALA A 354 -4.47 -13.01 -8.71
N GLY A 355 -5.09 -11.95 -8.18
CA GLY A 355 -5.70 -10.89 -8.98
C GLY A 355 -4.68 -10.13 -9.82
N VAL A 356 -3.52 -9.76 -9.24
CA VAL A 356 -2.45 -9.06 -9.98
C VAL A 356 -1.86 -9.96 -11.06
N VAL A 357 -1.59 -11.25 -10.75
CA VAL A 357 -1.10 -12.20 -11.76
C VAL A 357 -2.11 -12.39 -12.89
N ALA A 358 -3.41 -12.41 -12.62
CA ALA A 358 -4.44 -12.46 -13.66
C ALA A 358 -4.40 -11.25 -14.60
N ARG A 359 -4.10 -10.04 -14.07
CA ARG A 359 -3.96 -8.81 -14.89
C ARG A 359 -2.68 -8.81 -15.74
N VAL A 360 -1.55 -9.24 -15.18
CA VAL A 360 -0.26 -9.22 -15.92
C VAL A 360 -0.08 -10.40 -16.88
N ALA A 361 -0.89 -11.45 -16.73
CA ALA A 361 -0.90 -12.68 -17.54
C ALA A 361 -2.34 -13.17 -17.75
N PRO A 362 -3.19 -12.41 -18.47
CA PRO A 362 -4.62 -12.70 -18.63
C PRO A 362 -4.90 -14.04 -19.30
N GLU A 363 -3.95 -14.58 -20.04
CA GLU A 363 -4.07 -15.89 -20.66
C GLU A 363 -4.12 -17.04 -19.63
N LEU A 364 -3.57 -16.85 -18.40
CA LEU A 364 -3.63 -17.90 -17.38
C LEU A 364 -5.06 -18.19 -16.91
N PRO A 365 -5.88 -17.21 -16.52
CA PRO A 365 -7.30 -17.46 -16.26
C PRO A 365 -8.07 -17.94 -17.50
N GLU A 366 -7.74 -17.51 -18.72
CA GLU A 366 -8.37 -18.03 -19.95
C GLU A 366 -8.05 -19.52 -20.20
N ILE A 367 -6.83 -19.96 -19.91
CA ILE A 367 -6.40 -21.34 -20.08
C ILE A 367 -6.99 -22.25 -19.00
N LEU A 368 -7.02 -21.78 -17.75
CA LEU A 368 -7.39 -22.56 -16.58
C LEU A 368 -8.87 -22.44 -16.20
N GLY A 369 -9.57 -21.44 -16.74
CA GLY A 369 -10.97 -21.17 -16.43
C GLY A 369 -11.22 -20.99 -14.94
N GLY A 370 -12.33 -21.52 -14.44
CA GLY A 370 -12.67 -21.49 -13.00
C GLY A 370 -11.66 -22.17 -12.08
N GLY A 371 -10.74 -22.99 -12.63
CA GLY A 371 -9.65 -23.63 -11.90
C GLY A 371 -8.48 -22.69 -11.55
N TYR A 372 -8.36 -21.52 -12.19
CA TYR A 372 -7.24 -20.60 -11.99
C TYR A 372 -7.09 -20.18 -10.52
N ARG A 373 -8.12 -19.55 -9.96
CA ARG A 373 -8.07 -18.96 -8.62
C ARG A 373 -7.82 -19.99 -7.52
N PRO A 374 -8.52 -21.15 -7.45
CA PRO A 374 -8.22 -22.18 -6.47
C PRO A 374 -6.80 -22.74 -6.60
N ALA A 375 -6.32 -22.98 -7.82
CA ALA A 375 -4.97 -23.49 -8.07
C ALA A 375 -3.91 -22.49 -7.65
N PHE A 376 -4.12 -21.19 -7.95
CA PHE A 376 -3.18 -20.13 -7.56
C PHE A 376 -3.12 -19.96 -6.04
N LEU A 377 -4.25 -19.95 -5.36
CA LEU A 377 -4.29 -19.84 -3.89
C LEU A 377 -3.56 -21.01 -3.21
N ALA A 378 -3.73 -22.25 -3.73
CA ALA A 378 -3.00 -23.42 -3.25
C ALA A 378 -1.48 -23.30 -3.48
N TYR A 379 -1.07 -22.80 -4.65
CA TYR A 379 0.34 -22.51 -4.97
C TYR A 379 0.93 -21.45 -4.05
N ALA A 380 0.22 -20.33 -3.87
CA ALA A 380 0.68 -19.18 -3.09
C ALA A 380 0.81 -19.46 -1.58
N ALA A 381 0.07 -20.45 -1.06
CA ALA A 381 0.02 -20.76 0.37
C ALA A 381 1.39 -21.08 1.01
N SER A 382 2.36 -21.58 0.23
CA SER A 382 3.70 -21.94 0.72
C SER A 382 4.83 -21.55 -0.23
N ARG A 383 4.52 -20.77 -1.26
CA ARG A 383 5.50 -20.36 -2.27
C ARG A 383 5.53 -18.83 -2.36
N PRO A 384 6.50 -18.19 -1.70
CA PRO A 384 6.63 -16.74 -1.75
C PRO A 384 6.96 -16.28 -3.16
N MET A 385 6.45 -15.10 -3.53
CA MET A 385 6.80 -14.44 -4.78
C MET A 385 8.29 -14.08 -4.81
N ARG A 386 8.93 -14.32 -5.95
CA ARG A 386 10.33 -13.97 -6.18
C ARG A 386 10.48 -13.28 -7.53
N GLY A 387 10.98 -12.07 -7.55
CA GLY A 387 11.24 -11.34 -8.79
C GLY A 387 10.00 -10.77 -9.47
N GLY A 388 8.95 -10.44 -8.69
CA GLY A 388 7.76 -9.73 -9.13
C GLY A 388 6.71 -10.61 -9.83
N TYR A 389 5.55 -10.01 -10.13
CA TYR A 389 4.35 -10.72 -10.58
C TYR A 389 4.49 -11.45 -11.93
N ARG A 390 5.29 -10.91 -12.86
CA ARG A 390 5.52 -11.59 -14.17
C ARG A 390 6.31 -12.87 -14.00
N ARG A 391 7.31 -12.86 -13.11
CA ARG A 391 8.07 -14.07 -12.78
C ARG A 391 7.19 -15.05 -12.03
N ASP A 392 6.36 -14.58 -11.12
CA ASP A 392 5.41 -15.40 -10.36
C ASP A 392 4.39 -16.12 -11.25
N ALA A 393 3.91 -15.46 -12.30
CA ALA A 393 3.06 -16.09 -13.32
C ALA A 393 3.76 -17.29 -14.00
N LEU A 394 5.05 -17.16 -14.28
CA LEU A 394 5.85 -18.26 -14.86
C LEU A 394 6.07 -19.40 -13.87
N ASP A 395 6.42 -19.06 -12.63
CA ASP A 395 6.67 -20.04 -11.56
C ASP A 395 5.39 -20.81 -11.21
N PHE A 396 4.23 -20.14 -11.22
CA PHE A 396 2.92 -20.78 -11.06
C PHE A 396 2.61 -21.76 -12.20
N ALA A 397 2.79 -21.32 -13.45
CA ALA A 397 2.56 -22.19 -14.62
C ALA A 397 3.49 -23.42 -14.61
N GLU A 398 4.78 -23.21 -14.29
CA GLU A 398 5.76 -24.29 -14.15
C GLU A 398 5.36 -25.27 -13.04
N HIS A 399 4.93 -24.75 -11.88
CA HIS A 399 4.44 -25.58 -10.79
C HIS A 399 3.28 -26.49 -11.21
N LEU A 400 2.30 -25.95 -11.94
CA LEU A 400 1.19 -26.75 -12.45
C LEU A 400 1.65 -27.81 -13.44
N LEU A 401 2.54 -27.45 -14.37
CA LEU A 401 3.07 -28.39 -15.38
C LEU A 401 3.86 -29.53 -14.74
N ILE A 402 4.71 -29.26 -13.73
CA ILE A 402 5.44 -30.28 -12.97
C ILE A 402 4.45 -31.22 -12.25
N ALA A 403 3.36 -30.68 -11.71
CA ALA A 403 2.31 -31.46 -11.06
C ALA A 403 1.37 -32.19 -12.03
N GLY A 404 1.63 -32.14 -13.36
CA GLY A 404 0.78 -32.75 -14.39
C GLY A 404 -0.59 -32.08 -14.56
N ARG A 405 -0.70 -30.82 -14.15
CA ARG A 405 -1.94 -30.01 -14.22
C ARG A 405 -1.89 -29.00 -15.38
N PRO A 406 -3.04 -28.53 -15.88
CA PRO A 406 -4.40 -29.06 -15.66
C PRO A 406 -4.57 -30.47 -16.22
N GLU A 407 -5.59 -31.21 -15.77
CA GLU A 407 -5.86 -32.58 -16.25
C GLU A 407 -6.29 -32.59 -17.72
N ASP A 408 -7.04 -31.56 -18.14
CA ASP A 408 -7.43 -31.40 -19.54
C ASP A 408 -6.18 -31.28 -20.45
N PRO A 409 -6.02 -32.21 -21.42
CA PRO A 409 -4.85 -32.22 -22.30
C PRO A 409 -4.75 -30.97 -23.20
N VAL A 410 -5.89 -30.33 -23.53
CA VAL A 410 -5.90 -29.14 -24.38
C VAL A 410 -5.39 -27.95 -23.58
N ALA A 411 -5.94 -27.72 -22.39
CA ALA A 411 -5.48 -26.65 -21.49
C ALA A 411 -4.01 -26.85 -21.11
N ARG A 412 -3.58 -28.08 -20.83
CA ARG A 412 -2.17 -28.37 -20.51
C ARG A 412 -1.23 -28.04 -21.67
N ARG A 413 -1.59 -28.37 -22.92
CA ARG A 413 -0.81 -27.97 -24.11
C ARG A 413 -0.74 -26.45 -24.26
N ARG A 414 -1.88 -25.75 -24.09
CA ARG A 414 -1.91 -24.29 -24.12
C ARG A 414 -1.00 -23.68 -23.04
N LEU A 415 -1.06 -24.17 -21.80
CA LEU A 415 -0.21 -23.73 -20.69
C LEU A 415 1.28 -24.00 -20.98
N THR A 416 1.61 -25.17 -21.52
CA THR A 416 2.99 -25.52 -21.91
C THR A 416 3.53 -24.54 -22.96
N THR A 417 2.74 -24.25 -24.00
CA THR A 417 3.12 -23.30 -25.06
C THR A 417 3.30 -21.90 -24.49
N TRP A 418 2.35 -21.44 -23.67
CA TRP A 418 2.41 -20.12 -23.01
C TRP A 418 3.68 -19.97 -22.16
N TRP A 419 4.02 -20.99 -21.36
CA TRP A 419 5.22 -21.00 -20.51
C TRP A 419 6.50 -21.02 -21.36
N GLN A 420 6.59 -21.87 -22.37
CA GLN A 420 7.76 -21.98 -23.24
C GLN A 420 8.06 -20.69 -24.02
N GLU A 421 7.04 -19.94 -24.38
CA GLU A 421 7.18 -18.67 -25.09
C GLU A 421 7.76 -17.55 -24.20
N ARG A 422 7.58 -17.67 -22.90
CA ARG A 422 7.89 -16.60 -21.92
C ARG A 422 9.02 -16.93 -20.96
N ALA A 423 9.29 -18.22 -20.73
CA ALA A 423 10.33 -18.66 -19.78
C ALA A 423 11.77 -18.53 -20.32
N GLY A 424 11.95 -18.36 -21.64
CA GLY A 424 13.27 -18.25 -22.26
C GLY A 424 13.87 -16.85 -22.11
N ALA A 425 15.22 -16.76 -22.10
CA ALA A 425 15.95 -15.49 -22.02
C ALA A 425 15.70 -14.55 -23.23
N ARG A 426 15.19 -15.09 -24.34
CA ARG A 426 14.74 -14.35 -25.52
C ARG A 426 13.42 -14.94 -26.01
N PRO A 427 12.42 -14.11 -26.31
CA PRO A 427 11.20 -14.60 -26.93
C PRO A 427 11.56 -15.26 -28.26
N PRO A 428 10.91 -16.41 -28.61
CA PRO A 428 11.17 -17.08 -29.86
C PRO A 428 10.86 -16.16 -31.03
N GLY A 429 11.81 -16.01 -31.96
CA GLY A 429 11.64 -15.24 -33.19
C GLY A 429 10.44 -15.73 -34.01
N ARG A 430 9.96 -14.92 -34.98
CA ARG A 430 8.80 -15.25 -35.83
C ARG A 430 8.90 -16.65 -36.47
N THR A 431 10.09 -17.03 -36.95
CA THR A 431 10.36 -18.37 -37.52
C THR A 431 10.23 -19.50 -36.48
N GLY A 432 10.70 -19.29 -35.22
CA GLY A 432 10.53 -20.27 -34.15
C GLY A 432 9.07 -20.49 -33.75
N ARG A 433 8.23 -19.44 -33.78
CA ARG A 433 6.78 -19.54 -33.53
C ARG A 433 6.08 -20.34 -34.64
N LEU A 434 6.41 -20.06 -35.91
CA LEU A 434 5.85 -20.78 -37.05
C LEU A 434 6.22 -22.25 -37.04
N VAL A 435 7.46 -22.62 -36.74
CA VAL A 435 7.90 -24.04 -36.62
C VAL A 435 7.20 -24.75 -35.47
N ARG A 436 6.97 -24.11 -34.34
CA ARG A 436 6.20 -24.68 -33.21
C ARG A 436 4.72 -24.85 -33.56
N ALA A 437 4.11 -23.83 -34.17
CA ALA A 437 2.73 -23.93 -34.64
C ALA A 437 2.55 -25.09 -35.67
N ALA A 438 3.48 -25.22 -36.61
CA ALA A 438 3.46 -26.31 -37.58
C ALA A 438 3.65 -27.70 -36.91
N ARG A 439 4.55 -27.81 -35.90
CA ARG A 439 4.71 -29.05 -35.13
C ARG A 439 3.48 -29.38 -34.29
N ALA A 440 2.86 -28.38 -33.65
CA ALA A 440 1.63 -28.59 -32.89
C ALA A 440 0.46 -29.07 -33.79
N ALA A 441 0.34 -28.50 -35.00
CA ALA A 441 -0.66 -28.92 -35.98
C ALA A 441 -0.42 -30.37 -36.52
N LEU A 442 0.86 -30.75 -36.69
CA LEU A 442 1.24 -32.10 -37.11
C LEU A 442 0.98 -33.16 -36.02
N VAL A 443 1.23 -32.83 -34.75
CA VAL A 443 0.96 -33.72 -33.62
C VAL A 443 -0.56 -33.87 -33.39
N GLY A 444 -1.33 -32.77 -33.57
CA GLY A 444 -2.81 -32.83 -33.50
C GLY A 444 -3.46 -33.68 -34.59
N ARG A 445 -2.83 -33.78 -35.77
CA ARG A 445 -3.32 -34.67 -36.88
C ARG A 445 -2.96 -36.16 -36.73
N ARG A 446 -2.05 -36.51 -35.81
CA ARG A 446 -1.69 -37.92 -35.55
C ARG A 446 -2.47 -38.50 -34.36
N ALA A 447 -3.28 -37.68 -33.66
CA ALA A 447 -4.08 -38.10 -32.52
C ALA A 447 -5.61 -38.04 -32.80
N ALA A 448 -6.01 -37.76 -34.03
CA ALA A 448 -7.32 -37.90 -34.61
C ALA A 448 -7.25 -39.01 -35.70
#